data_4e9b5522dba90e7b49a23c372d4195a4
#
_entry.id   4e9b5522dba90e7b49a23c372d4195a4
#
_cell.length_a   1.000
_cell.length_b   1.000
_cell.length_c   1.000
_cell.angle_alpha   90.00
_cell.angle_beta   90.00
_cell.angle_gamma   90.00
#
_symmetry.space_group_name_H-M   'P 1'
#
loop_
_entity.id
_entity.type
_entity.pdbx_description
1 polymer ?
#
loop_
_entity_poly.entity_id
_entity_poly.type
_entity_poly.pdbx_seq_one_letter_code
_entity_poly.pdbx_strand_id
1 'polypeptide(L)'
;MRACGMLLPVSSLPSPYGIGAFSESAYRFVDTLKEAGQKYWQILPLGPTSYGDSPYQSFSTFAGNPYFIDLDQLIKEGLLLQEECDACDFGSDPRYIDYGKLYGSRFTLLKKAYIRSLEKPEEAFEVFKKENSEWVGEYGLYMAVKKHFNSVSWNQWDEDIRNREEKAMEHYRELCREEIDFYAWLQYEFYTQWGALKDYANQNGIQIIGDIPIYVAFDSADTWAAPEMFQFDEKNEPKAVAGCPPDGFSATGQLWGNPLYDWEYHKKTGYQWWIRRIEYCFKLYDIVRIDHFRGFYEYYSIPYGDETAEFGHWEKGPGIDLFNALKEALGEVPVIAEDLGFLTPTVLQLVKDTGYPGMKVLEFAFDSREESDYLPHTYPRNCVVYTGTHDNETVSGWYKELNDQDRKFADDYLNLYGRKEEEIPMEFVRAALSSVADTAIIPVQDYLGLGKEARINTPSTLGNNWKWRMLEGEITPELTARIRRMTKLYGRLA
;
A
#
# COMPACT_ATOMS: atom_id res chain seq x y z
N MET A 1 11.43 -19.45 -10.85
CA MET A 1 12.65 -19.54 -9.96
C MET A 1 12.18 -19.25 -8.56
N ARG A 2 12.61 -20.03 -7.56
CA ARG A 2 12.22 -19.78 -6.17
C ARG A 2 12.99 -18.58 -5.63
N ALA A 3 12.28 -17.65 -4.99
CA ALA A 3 12.89 -16.46 -4.41
C ALA A 3 12.17 -16.06 -3.09
N CYS A 4 12.73 -15.11 -2.37
CA CYS A 4 12.09 -14.53 -1.19
C CYS A 4 12.37 -13.05 -1.06
N GLY A 5 11.64 -12.41 -0.19
CA GLY A 5 11.73 -10.99 0.12
C GLY A 5 11.24 -10.66 1.51
N MET A 6 11.33 -9.38 1.83
CA MET A 6 10.85 -8.83 3.09
C MET A 6 9.71 -7.83 2.84
N LEU A 7 8.71 -7.84 3.70
CA LEU A 7 7.68 -6.81 3.76
C LEU A 7 8.08 -5.78 4.81
N LEU A 8 8.24 -4.55 4.39
CA LEU A 8 8.44 -3.39 5.25
C LEU A 8 7.91 -2.13 4.56
N PRO A 9 6.87 -1.47 5.09
CA PRO A 9 6.42 -0.19 4.56
C PRO A 9 7.53 0.87 4.58
N VAL A 10 7.57 1.75 3.58
CA VAL A 10 8.51 2.89 3.58
C VAL A 10 8.33 3.73 4.84
N SER A 11 7.10 3.96 5.28
CA SER A 11 6.78 4.68 6.52
C SER A 11 7.41 4.06 7.77
N SER A 12 7.66 2.74 7.74
CA SER A 12 8.23 1.99 8.87
C SER A 12 9.76 1.97 8.93
N LEU A 13 10.43 2.62 7.99
CA LEU A 13 11.90 2.78 8.05
C LEU A 13 12.31 3.74 9.18
N PRO A 14 13.52 3.55 9.76
CA PRO A 14 14.07 4.50 10.73
C PRO A 14 14.22 5.90 10.13
N SER A 15 13.92 6.93 10.91
CA SER A 15 14.09 8.32 10.50
C SER A 15 14.10 9.26 11.70
N PRO A 16 14.92 10.31 11.72
CA PRO A 16 14.86 11.36 12.74
C PRO A 16 13.64 12.28 12.57
N TYR A 17 12.96 12.22 11.41
CA TYR A 17 11.89 13.14 11.04
C TYR A 17 10.49 12.54 11.15
N GLY A 18 10.30 11.63 12.09
CA GLY A 18 8.99 11.14 12.54
C GLY A 18 8.32 10.07 11.67
N ILE A 19 8.78 9.86 10.46
CA ILE A 19 8.28 8.83 9.53
C ILE A 19 9.41 8.38 8.61
N GLY A 20 9.39 7.11 8.17
CA GLY A 20 10.31 6.62 7.15
C GLY A 20 10.15 7.37 5.83
N ALA A 21 11.24 7.58 5.12
CA ALA A 21 11.31 8.35 3.88
C ALA A 21 12.31 7.70 2.90
N PHE A 22 12.47 8.28 1.71
CA PHE A 22 13.45 7.84 0.70
C PHE A 22 14.89 8.25 1.08
N SER A 23 15.19 8.10 2.34
CA SER A 23 16.40 8.54 3.01
C SER A 23 17.52 7.49 2.97
N GLU A 24 18.67 7.81 3.51
CA GLU A 24 19.80 6.88 3.64
C GLU A 24 19.39 5.55 4.29
N SER A 25 18.42 5.55 5.23
CA SER A 25 17.93 4.31 5.84
C SER A 25 17.22 3.40 4.84
N ALA A 26 16.57 3.94 3.81
CA ALA A 26 15.98 3.15 2.72
C ALA A 26 17.07 2.50 1.84
N TYR A 27 18.11 3.23 1.50
CA TYR A 27 19.25 2.68 0.75
C TYR A 27 19.97 1.59 1.56
N ARG A 28 20.22 1.81 2.85
CA ARG A 28 20.79 0.79 3.74
C ARG A 28 19.89 -0.46 3.87
N PHE A 29 18.57 -0.29 3.83
CA PHE A 29 17.67 -1.43 3.84
C PHE A 29 17.80 -2.25 2.54
N VAL A 30 17.96 -1.61 1.38
CA VAL A 30 18.28 -2.30 0.12
C VAL A 30 19.59 -3.11 0.24
N ASP A 31 20.62 -2.52 0.82
CA ASP A 31 21.89 -3.23 1.07
C ASP A 31 21.70 -4.43 1.99
N THR A 32 20.92 -4.28 3.05
CA THR A 32 20.55 -5.36 3.98
C THR A 32 19.83 -6.50 3.25
N LEU A 33 18.87 -6.18 2.39
CA LEU A 33 18.15 -7.18 1.58
C LEU A 33 19.11 -7.96 0.69
N LYS A 34 20.01 -7.27 0.00
CA LYS A 34 21.05 -7.90 -0.84
C LYS A 34 21.97 -8.80 -0.02
N GLU A 35 22.47 -8.34 1.11
CA GLU A 35 23.33 -9.12 2.02
C GLU A 35 22.60 -10.34 2.58
N ALA A 36 21.30 -10.21 2.90
CA ALA A 36 20.45 -11.30 3.34
C ALA A 36 20.07 -12.28 2.21
N GLY A 37 20.43 -11.98 0.95
CA GLY A 37 20.13 -12.80 -0.22
C GLY A 37 18.67 -12.77 -0.63
N GLN A 38 17.99 -11.68 -0.32
CA GLN A 38 16.60 -11.44 -0.72
C GLN A 38 16.56 -10.93 -2.17
N LYS A 39 15.41 -11.14 -2.82
CA LYS A 39 15.14 -10.63 -4.16
C LYS A 39 14.10 -9.52 -4.14
N TYR A 40 13.21 -9.52 -3.16
CA TYR A 40 12.07 -8.63 -3.14
C TYR A 40 12.04 -7.74 -1.89
N TRP A 41 11.66 -6.49 -2.10
CA TRP A 41 11.16 -5.59 -1.06
C TRP A 41 9.70 -5.33 -1.34
N GLN A 42 8.80 -5.85 -0.50
CA GLN A 42 7.38 -5.52 -0.57
C GLN A 42 7.09 -4.32 0.31
N ILE A 43 6.39 -3.35 -0.26
CA ILE A 43 5.97 -2.11 0.39
C ILE A 43 4.44 -2.00 0.35
N LEU A 44 3.88 -1.04 1.08
CA LEU A 44 2.48 -0.65 1.01
C LEU A 44 2.27 0.46 -0.02
N PRO A 45 0.99 0.81 -0.37
CA PRO A 45 0.71 1.87 -1.33
C PRO A 45 1.44 3.17 -0.99
N LEU A 46 2.00 3.82 -2.01
CA LEU A 46 2.81 5.04 -1.86
C LEU A 46 1.99 6.34 -2.02
N GLY A 47 0.67 6.24 -2.17
CA GLY A 47 -0.20 7.41 -2.35
C GLY A 47 -0.32 8.29 -1.11
N PRO A 48 -0.68 9.59 -1.29
CA PRO A 48 -0.93 10.49 -0.17
C PRO A 48 -2.10 9.99 0.67
N THR A 49 -1.91 9.94 1.99
CA THR A 49 -2.92 9.43 2.92
C THR A 49 -3.96 10.49 3.25
N SER A 50 -5.21 10.06 3.43
CA SER A 50 -6.32 10.88 3.90
C SER A 50 -6.55 10.72 5.41
N TYR A 51 -7.73 11.11 5.89
CA TYR A 51 -8.13 10.89 7.28
C TYR A 51 -8.05 9.41 7.66
N GLY A 52 -7.43 9.13 8.81
CA GLY A 52 -7.18 7.77 9.29
C GLY A 52 -5.83 7.18 8.89
N ASP A 53 -5.02 7.94 8.14
CA ASP A 53 -3.63 7.65 7.79
C ASP A 53 -3.42 6.34 6.99
N SER A 54 -4.50 5.72 6.53
CA SER A 54 -4.45 4.48 5.75
C SER A 54 -3.84 4.71 4.36
N PRO A 55 -2.82 3.95 3.96
CA PRO A 55 -2.28 4.02 2.61
C PRO A 55 -3.26 3.51 1.53
N TYR A 56 -4.33 2.81 1.94
CA TYR A 56 -5.39 2.33 1.05
C TYR A 56 -6.52 3.35 0.82
N GLN A 57 -6.46 4.49 1.52
CA GLN A 57 -7.40 5.62 1.34
C GLN A 57 -6.60 6.84 0.87
N SER A 58 -6.34 6.91 -0.44
CA SER A 58 -5.49 7.95 -1.02
C SER A 58 -6.31 9.05 -1.70
N PHE A 59 -5.81 10.29 -1.66
CA PHE A 59 -6.37 11.41 -2.42
C PHE A 59 -6.16 11.30 -3.94
N SER A 60 -5.36 10.37 -4.40
CA SER A 60 -5.11 10.15 -5.83
C SER A 60 -4.52 8.77 -6.10
N THR A 61 -4.93 8.18 -7.20
CA THR A 61 -4.37 6.94 -7.73
C THR A 61 -2.93 7.11 -8.25
N PHE A 62 -2.55 8.33 -8.67
CA PHE A 62 -1.28 8.59 -9.34
C PHE A 62 -0.28 9.33 -8.47
N ALA A 63 -0.74 10.13 -7.52
CA ALA A 63 0.14 10.94 -6.69
C ALA A 63 0.89 10.12 -5.64
N GLY A 64 2.11 10.54 -5.34
CA GLY A 64 2.91 10.00 -4.24
C GLY A 64 2.73 10.79 -2.95
N ASN A 65 2.99 10.12 -1.81
CA ASN A 65 2.87 10.70 -0.48
C ASN A 65 4.04 11.64 -0.16
N PRO A 66 3.82 12.95 0.03
CA PRO A 66 4.87 13.90 0.35
C PRO A 66 5.62 13.60 1.66
N TYR A 67 5.06 12.79 2.54
CA TYR A 67 5.76 12.35 3.76
C TYR A 67 7.00 11.50 3.47
N PHE A 68 7.12 10.90 2.29
CA PHE A 68 8.27 10.08 1.91
C PHE A 68 9.43 10.88 1.29
N ILE A 69 9.23 12.18 1.01
CA ILE A 69 10.32 13.06 0.55
C ILE A 69 11.37 13.17 1.65
N ASP A 70 12.62 12.88 1.33
CA ASP A 70 13.74 12.97 2.28
C ASP A 70 14.14 14.42 2.54
N LEU A 71 14.06 14.85 3.79
CA LEU A 71 14.45 16.21 4.19
C LEU A 71 15.96 16.41 4.16
N ASP A 72 16.76 15.36 4.43
CA ASP A 72 18.23 15.46 4.34
C ASP A 72 18.68 15.70 2.91
N GLN A 73 17.97 15.15 1.92
CA GLN A 73 18.24 15.43 0.51
C GLN A 73 17.95 16.91 0.19
N LEU A 74 16.84 17.45 0.66
CA LEU A 74 16.51 18.87 0.47
C LEU A 74 17.50 19.81 1.18
N ILE A 75 18.08 19.37 2.30
CA ILE A 75 19.17 20.11 2.98
C ILE A 75 20.43 20.10 2.12
N LYS A 76 20.83 18.95 1.57
CA LYS A 76 22.00 18.83 0.67
C LYS A 76 21.87 19.69 -0.59
N GLU A 77 20.66 19.85 -1.10
CA GLU A 77 20.33 20.69 -2.26
C GLU A 77 20.25 22.19 -1.92
N GLY A 78 20.33 22.53 -0.63
CA GLY A 78 20.24 23.91 -0.13
C GLY A 78 18.81 24.47 -0.12
N LEU A 79 17.80 23.60 -0.23
CA LEU A 79 16.39 23.98 -0.17
C LEU A 79 15.88 24.05 1.27
N LEU A 80 16.53 23.38 2.21
CA LEU A 80 16.27 23.46 3.66
C LEU A 80 17.56 23.70 4.42
N LEU A 81 17.44 24.18 5.67
CA LEU A 81 18.52 24.26 6.64
C LEU A 81 18.30 23.22 7.76
N GLN A 82 19.37 22.64 8.29
CA GLN A 82 19.29 21.68 9.39
C GLN A 82 18.54 22.27 10.60
N GLU A 83 18.83 23.54 10.94
CA GLU A 83 18.21 24.23 12.07
C GLU A 83 16.69 24.40 11.92
N GLU A 84 16.19 24.42 10.69
CA GLU A 84 14.74 24.49 10.44
C GLU A 84 14.08 23.15 10.73
N CYS A 85 14.74 22.05 10.39
CA CYS A 85 14.28 20.71 10.72
C CYS A 85 14.36 20.46 12.22
N ASP A 86 15.46 20.85 12.86
CA ASP A 86 15.68 20.69 14.31
C ASP A 86 14.67 21.48 15.16
N ALA A 87 14.13 22.58 14.62
CA ALA A 87 13.10 23.38 15.27
C ALA A 87 11.68 22.79 15.19
N CYS A 88 11.48 21.71 14.43
CA CYS A 88 10.18 21.08 14.24
C CYS A 88 9.96 19.92 15.22
N ASP A 89 8.70 19.73 15.62
CA ASP A 89 8.28 18.58 16.42
C ASP A 89 7.70 17.50 15.51
N PHE A 90 8.40 16.36 15.38
CA PHE A 90 8.01 15.20 14.60
C PHE A 90 7.46 14.04 15.46
N GLY A 91 7.25 14.28 16.76
CA GLY A 91 6.94 13.23 17.72
C GLY A 91 8.16 12.83 18.54
N SER A 92 7.92 12.33 19.74
CA SER A 92 8.99 11.96 20.70
C SER A 92 9.31 10.46 20.71
N ASP A 93 8.43 9.62 20.15
CA ASP A 93 8.62 8.16 20.13
C ASP A 93 9.20 7.73 18.77
N PRO A 94 10.44 7.23 18.74
CA PRO A 94 11.04 6.77 17.49
C PRO A 94 10.37 5.50 16.93
N ARG A 95 9.58 4.79 17.76
CA ARG A 95 8.89 3.54 17.41
C ARG A 95 7.55 3.77 16.71
N TYR A 96 6.89 4.90 16.96
CA TYR A 96 5.57 5.16 16.44
C TYR A 96 5.45 6.53 15.78
N ILE A 97 4.75 6.56 14.65
CA ILE A 97 4.47 7.78 13.90
C ILE A 97 3.39 8.60 14.62
N ASP A 98 3.64 9.88 14.82
CA ASP A 98 2.67 10.86 15.26
C ASP A 98 2.19 11.69 14.06
N TYR A 99 1.17 11.19 13.35
CA TYR A 99 0.64 11.86 12.15
C TYR A 99 0.11 13.27 12.44
N GLY A 100 -0.43 13.51 13.65
CA GLY A 100 -0.90 14.83 14.03
C GLY A 100 0.20 15.88 14.03
N LYS A 101 1.41 15.52 14.45
CA LYS A 101 2.59 16.38 14.41
C LYS A 101 3.21 16.48 13.02
N LEU A 102 3.21 15.37 12.27
CA LEU A 102 3.80 15.33 10.93
C LEU A 102 3.13 16.31 9.95
N TYR A 103 1.81 16.42 9.98
CA TYR A 103 1.10 17.29 9.06
C TYR A 103 1.59 18.74 9.19
N GLY A 104 1.67 19.25 10.40
CA GLY A 104 2.13 20.62 10.66
C GLY A 104 3.60 20.83 10.35
N SER A 105 4.47 19.92 10.83
CA SER A 105 5.92 20.07 10.72
C SER A 105 6.42 19.84 9.28
N ARG A 106 6.06 18.73 8.66
CA ARG A 106 6.61 18.39 7.34
C ARG A 106 6.10 19.30 6.23
N PHE A 107 4.79 19.61 6.18
CA PHE A 107 4.27 20.52 5.14
C PHE A 107 4.82 21.95 5.30
N THR A 108 5.07 22.40 6.52
CA THR A 108 5.75 23.70 6.75
C THR A 108 7.15 23.71 6.16
N LEU A 109 7.94 22.65 6.37
CA LEU A 109 9.29 22.52 5.81
C LEU A 109 9.25 22.39 4.27
N LEU A 110 8.39 21.52 3.75
CA LEU A 110 8.24 21.34 2.31
C LEU A 110 7.81 22.64 1.60
N LYS A 111 6.94 23.45 2.22
CA LYS A 111 6.58 24.76 1.66
C LYS A 111 7.77 25.74 1.65
N LYS A 112 8.62 25.73 2.68
CA LYS A 112 9.86 26.52 2.68
C LYS A 112 10.83 26.08 1.59
N ALA A 113 10.98 24.75 1.42
CA ALA A 113 11.83 24.21 0.36
C ALA A 113 11.32 24.61 -1.03
N TYR A 114 10.02 24.50 -1.26
CA TYR A 114 9.40 24.95 -2.50
C TYR A 114 9.66 26.44 -2.78
N ILE A 115 9.47 27.33 -1.80
CA ILE A 115 9.70 28.76 -1.98
C ILE A 115 11.16 29.02 -2.40
N ARG A 116 12.12 28.31 -1.80
CA ARG A 116 13.54 28.44 -2.19
C ARG A 116 13.84 27.87 -3.56
N SER A 117 13.15 26.81 -3.98
CA SER A 117 13.31 26.25 -5.32
C SER A 117 12.93 27.24 -6.41
N LEU A 118 12.01 28.19 -6.14
CA LEU A 118 11.62 29.22 -7.07
C LEU A 118 12.73 30.23 -7.38
N GLU A 119 13.75 30.35 -6.51
CA GLU A 119 14.93 31.22 -6.75
C GLU A 119 15.87 30.62 -7.81
N LYS A 120 15.81 29.30 -8.00
CA LYS A 120 16.59 28.56 -8.99
C LYS A 120 15.70 27.52 -9.68
N PRO A 121 14.79 27.96 -10.57
CA PRO A 121 13.87 27.06 -11.24
C PRO A 121 14.62 25.96 -12.02
N GLU A 122 14.18 24.73 -11.84
CA GLU A 122 14.74 23.57 -12.54
C GLU A 122 13.93 23.27 -13.81
N GLU A 123 14.59 23.15 -14.94
CA GLU A 123 13.98 22.74 -16.21
C GLU A 123 13.32 21.36 -16.06
N ALA A 124 13.91 20.47 -15.25
CA ALA A 124 13.39 19.14 -15.00
C ALA A 124 11.99 19.15 -14.37
N PHE A 125 11.65 20.13 -13.54
CA PHE A 125 10.30 20.28 -13.02
C PHE A 125 9.27 20.61 -14.12
N GLU A 126 9.61 21.47 -15.05
CA GLU A 126 8.72 21.77 -16.19
C GLU A 126 8.54 20.56 -17.12
N VAL A 127 9.61 19.78 -17.32
CA VAL A 127 9.55 18.51 -18.05
C VAL A 127 8.63 17.52 -17.33
N PHE A 128 8.79 17.37 -16.03
CA PHE A 128 7.92 16.50 -15.20
C PHE A 128 6.45 16.88 -15.32
N LYS A 129 6.10 18.16 -15.20
CA LYS A 129 4.72 18.64 -15.36
C LYS A 129 4.15 18.30 -16.74
N LYS A 130 4.96 18.42 -17.78
CA LYS A 130 4.54 18.10 -19.15
C LYS A 130 4.33 16.61 -19.36
N GLU A 131 5.26 15.79 -18.89
CA GLU A 131 5.18 14.32 -19.01
C GLU A 131 4.04 13.69 -18.19
N ASN A 132 3.63 14.36 -17.11
CA ASN A 132 2.56 13.93 -16.21
C ASN A 132 1.30 14.83 -16.31
N SER A 133 1.15 15.57 -17.43
CA SER A 133 0.07 16.54 -17.62
C SER A 133 -1.34 15.96 -17.53
N GLU A 134 -1.50 14.64 -17.68
CA GLU A 134 -2.78 13.95 -17.58
C GLU A 134 -3.36 13.89 -16.16
N TRP A 135 -2.51 14.07 -15.12
CA TRP A 135 -2.97 13.95 -13.74
C TRP A 135 -2.40 15.00 -12.80
N VAL A 136 -1.15 15.46 -12.99
CA VAL A 136 -0.47 16.29 -11.98
C VAL A 136 -1.16 17.64 -11.77
N GLY A 137 -1.67 18.25 -12.84
CA GLY A 137 -2.40 19.51 -12.76
C GLY A 137 -3.77 19.36 -12.10
N GLU A 138 -4.50 18.30 -12.38
CA GLU A 138 -5.79 18.00 -11.75
C GLU A 138 -5.62 17.65 -10.28
N TYR A 139 -4.62 16.85 -9.93
CA TYR A 139 -4.28 16.56 -8.53
C TYR A 139 -3.89 17.82 -7.76
N GLY A 140 -3.03 18.66 -8.35
CA GLY A 140 -2.63 19.94 -7.74
C GLY A 140 -3.83 20.86 -7.50
N LEU A 141 -4.73 20.98 -8.48
CA LEU A 141 -5.97 21.75 -8.35
C LEU A 141 -6.88 21.17 -7.27
N TYR A 142 -7.11 19.85 -7.26
CA TYR A 142 -7.91 19.18 -6.24
C TYR A 142 -7.38 19.49 -4.82
N MET A 143 -6.09 19.31 -4.59
CA MET A 143 -5.48 19.56 -3.28
C MET A 143 -5.51 21.03 -2.88
N ALA A 144 -5.31 21.95 -3.83
CA ALA A 144 -5.36 23.38 -3.60
C ALA A 144 -6.77 23.87 -3.25
N VAL A 145 -7.79 23.39 -3.97
CA VAL A 145 -9.20 23.67 -3.69
C VAL A 145 -9.61 23.04 -2.34
N LYS A 146 -9.19 21.79 -2.09
CA LYS A 146 -9.42 21.13 -0.80
C LYS A 146 -8.87 21.95 0.37
N LYS A 147 -7.67 22.48 0.24
CA LYS A 147 -7.05 23.37 1.24
C LYS A 147 -7.85 24.67 1.39
N HIS A 148 -8.32 25.25 0.28
CA HIS A 148 -9.17 26.47 0.29
C HIS A 148 -10.45 26.24 1.10
N PHE A 149 -11.08 25.08 1.00
CA PHE A 149 -12.28 24.68 1.75
C PHE A 149 -11.94 23.98 3.09
N ASN A 150 -10.81 24.31 3.73
CA ASN A 150 -10.42 23.80 5.05
C ASN A 150 -10.39 22.27 5.14
N SER A 151 -9.96 21.60 4.07
CA SER A 151 -9.76 20.15 3.99
C SER A 151 -11.03 19.30 4.11
N VAL A 152 -12.23 19.88 3.95
CA VAL A 152 -13.48 19.11 3.85
C VAL A 152 -13.51 18.29 2.56
N SER A 153 -14.32 17.23 2.53
CA SER A 153 -14.51 16.40 1.34
C SER A 153 -15.11 17.22 0.18
N TRP A 154 -14.73 16.90 -1.05
CA TRP A 154 -15.11 17.66 -2.25
C TRP A 154 -16.63 17.75 -2.46
N ASN A 155 -17.43 16.81 -1.99
CA ASN A 155 -18.89 16.88 -2.06
C ASN A 155 -19.50 17.98 -1.17
N GLN A 156 -18.69 18.58 -0.27
CA GLN A 156 -19.08 19.68 0.60
C GLN A 156 -18.60 21.05 0.07
N TRP A 157 -17.92 21.08 -1.10
CA TRP A 157 -17.50 22.33 -1.72
C TRP A 157 -18.70 23.08 -2.33
N ASP A 158 -18.49 24.33 -2.72
CA ASP A 158 -19.49 25.10 -3.44
C ASP A 158 -19.92 24.37 -4.71
N GLU A 159 -21.19 24.50 -5.08
CA GLU A 159 -21.81 23.67 -6.11
C GLU A 159 -21.12 23.79 -7.48
N ASP A 160 -20.69 25.00 -7.86
CA ASP A 160 -20.04 25.28 -9.14
C ASP A 160 -18.70 24.55 -9.29
N ILE A 161 -17.82 24.63 -8.28
CA ILE A 161 -16.53 23.92 -8.30
C ILE A 161 -16.68 22.43 -8.01
N ARG A 162 -17.64 22.03 -7.18
CA ARG A 162 -17.96 20.61 -6.97
C ARG A 162 -18.37 19.94 -8.27
N ASN A 163 -19.18 20.62 -9.08
CA ASN A 163 -19.65 20.13 -10.39
C ASN A 163 -18.67 20.48 -11.54
N ARG A 164 -17.50 21.05 -11.24
CA ARG A 164 -16.45 21.39 -12.21
C ARG A 164 -16.94 22.32 -13.32
N GLU A 165 -17.81 23.29 -12.98
CA GLU A 165 -18.26 24.30 -13.95
C GLU A 165 -17.05 25.07 -14.51
N GLU A 166 -17.01 25.30 -15.83
CA GLU A 166 -15.86 25.87 -16.53
C GLU A 166 -15.37 27.16 -15.89
N LYS A 167 -16.28 28.08 -15.56
CA LYS A 167 -15.94 29.36 -14.90
C LYS A 167 -15.36 29.19 -13.50
N ALA A 168 -15.88 28.25 -12.73
CA ALA A 168 -15.36 27.92 -11.40
C ALA A 168 -13.96 27.29 -11.52
N MET A 169 -13.78 26.38 -12.47
CA MET A 169 -12.47 25.78 -12.76
C MET A 169 -11.42 26.83 -13.14
N GLU A 170 -11.76 27.78 -14.01
CA GLU A 170 -10.89 28.90 -14.37
C GLU A 170 -10.57 29.79 -13.16
N HIS A 171 -11.60 30.16 -12.40
CA HIS A 171 -11.46 30.97 -11.18
C HIS A 171 -10.52 30.32 -10.15
N TYR A 172 -10.71 29.04 -9.81
CA TYR A 172 -9.89 28.38 -8.80
C TYR A 172 -8.48 28.06 -9.31
N ARG A 173 -8.27 27.81 -10.61
CA ARG A 173 -6.93 27.72 -11.19
C ARG A 173 -6.14 29.02 -11.04
N GLU A 174 -6.79 30.18 -11.22
CA GLU A 174 -6.14 31.47 -11.00
C GLU A 174 -5.92 31.75 -9.51
N LEU A 175 -6.96 31.60 -8.69
CA LEU A 175 -6.93 31.87 -7.26
C LEU A 175 -5.90 31.00 -6.51
N CYS A 176 -5.79 29.74 -6.87
CA CYS A 176 -4.95 28.75 -6.18
C CYS A 176 -3.63 28.44 -6.92
N ARG A 177 -3.22 29.22 -7.91
CA ARG A 177 -2.07 28.95 -8.78
C ARG A 177 -0.82 28.52 -8.02
N GLU A 178 -0.44 29.26 -6.97
CA GLU A 178 0.77 28.96 -6.16
C GLU A 178 0.64 27.62 -5.44
N GLU A 179 -0.53 27.28 -4.91
CA GLU A 179 -0.74 26.02 -4.22
C GLU A 179 -0.79 24.85 -5.21
N ILE A 180 -1.34 25.03 -6.41
CA ILE A 180 -1.32 24.04 -7.49
C ILE A 180 0.12 23.70 -7.86
N ASP A 181 0.94 24.71 -8.08
CA ASP A 181 2.36 24.52 -8.39
C ASP A 181 3.13 23.90 -7.23
N PHE A 182 2.79 24.25 -5.99
CA PHE A 182 3.39 23.61 -4.81
C PHE A 182 3.08 22.11 -4.76
N TYR A 183 1.83 21.71 -4.94
CA TYR A 183 1.49 20.28 -4.96
C TYR A 183 2.09 19.54 -6.16
N ALA A 184 2.22 20.20 -7.31
CA ALA A 184 2.94 19.63 -8.45
C ALA A 184 4.44 19.46 -8.16
N TRP A 185 5.08 20.43 -7.48
CA TRP A 185 6.48 20.35 -7.06
C TRP A 185 6.72 19.23 -6.04
N LEU A 186 5.80 19.03 -5.09
CA LEU A 186 5.86 17.89 -4.18
C LEU A 186 5.87 16.56 -4.93
N GLN A 187 5.11 16.45 -6.01
CA GLN A 187 5.13 15.25 -6.84
C GLN A 187 6.43 15.08 -7.61
N TYR A 188 6.99 16.18 -8.12
CA TYR A 188 8.30 16.17 -8.76
C TYR A 188 9.39 15.66 -7.81
N GLU A 189 9.47 16.18 -6.59
CA GLU A 189 10.41 15.71 -5.56
C GLU A 189 10.19 14.24 -5.20
N PHE A 190 8.93 13.85 -4.98
CA PHE A 190 8.60 12.45 -4.69
C PHE A 190 9.10 11.51 -5.79
N TYR A 191 8.76 11.80 -7.05
CA TYR A 191 9.10 10.92 -8.16
C TYR A 191 10.59 10.89 -8.47
N THR A 192 11.27 12.01 -8.27
CA THR A 192 12.74 12.12 -8.43
C THR A 192 13.45 11.24 -7.39
N GLN A 193 13.10 11.39 -6.13
CA GLN A 193 13.74 10.65 -5.04
C GLN A 193 13.35 9.15 -5.06
N TRP A 194 12.07 8.85 -5.30
CA TRP A 194 11.63 7.46 -5.45
C TRP A 194 12.29 6.76 -6.64
N GLY A 195 12.35 7.42 -7.78
CA GLY A 195 13.02 6.89 -8.98
C GLY A 195 14.47 6.51 -8.69
N ALA A 196 15.21 7.41 -8.03
CA ALA A 196 16.60 7.15 -7.64
C ALA A 196 16.72 5.93 -6.69
N LEU A 197 15.84 5.81 -5.69
CA LEU A 197 15.84 4.67 -4.77
C LEU A 197 15.47 3.36 -5.47
N LYS A 198 14.45 3.36 -6.34
CA LYS A 198 14.04 2.18 -7.11
C LYS A 198 15.16 1.73 -8.04
N ASP A 199 15.80 2.66 -8.75
CA ASP A 199 16.93 2.34 -9.61
C ASP A 199 18.10 1.73 -8.81
N TYR A 200 18.38 2.28 -7.63
CA TYR A 200 19.39 1.71 -6.73
C TYR A 200 19.02 0.28 -6.30
N ALA A 201 17.78 0.05 -5.92
CA ALA A 201 17.30 -1.30 -5.57
C ALA A 201 17.48 -2.28 -6.74
N ASN A 202 17.03 -1.89 -7.94
CA ASN A 202 17.15 -2.72 -9.14
C ASN A 202 18.61 -3.00 -9.53
N GLN A 203 19.51 -2.02 -9.44
CA GLN A 203 20.95 -2.20 -9.69
C GLN A 203 21.60 -3.18 -8.68
N ASN A 204 21.04 -3.28 -7.47
CA ASN A 204 21.46 -4.24 -6.47
C ASN A 204 20.71 -5.58 -6.55
N GLY A 205 19.91 -5.81 -7.60
CA GLY A 205 19.18 -7.06 -7.83
C GLY A 205 17.89 -7.19 -7.01
N ILE A 206 17.48 -6.12 -6.33
CA ILE A 206 16.24 -6.07 -5.54
C ILE A 206 15.10 -5.51 -6.40
N GLN A 207 13.99 -6.23 -6.47
CA GLN A 207 12.76 -5.79 -7.12
C GLN A 207 11.75 -5.32 -6.08
N ILE A 208 11.04 -4.25 -6.41
CA ILE A 208 10.01 -3.67 -5.55
C ILE A 208 8.65 -4.31 -5.86
N ILE A 209 8.03 -4.91 -4.84
CA ILE A 209 6.63 -5.32 -4.90
C ILE A 209 5.82 -4.18 -4.29
N GLY A 210 5.06 -3.47 -5.13
CA GLY A 210 4.11 -2.47 -4.68
C GLY A 210 2.75 -3.06 -4.37
N ASP A 211 1.87 -2.23 -3.84
CA ASP A 211 0.52 -2.59 -3.46
C ASP A 211 -0.46 -1.53 -3.93
N ILE A 212 -1.63 -1.93 -4.40
CA ILE A 212 -2.71 -1.03 -4.75
C ILE A 212 -4.06 -1.58 -4.28
N PRO A 213 -4.92 -0.75 -3.68
CA PRO A 213 -6.30 -1.14 -3.43
C PRO A 213 -7.08 -1.24 -4.74
N ILE A 214 -8.03 -2.17 -4.82
CA ILE A 214 -8.95 -2.22 -5.97
C ILE A 214 -9.74 -0.91 -6.07
N TYR A 215 -10.27 -0.40 -4.96
CA TYR A 215 -11.09 0.82 -4.94
C TYR A 215 -10.23 2.07 -4.71
N VAL A 216 -10.78 3.22 -5.10
CA VAL A 216 -10.25 4.54 -4.76
C VAL A 216 -11.04 5.14 -3.59
N ALA A 217 -10.46 6.12 -2.89
CA ALA A 217 -11.20 6.86 -1.88
C ALA A 217 -12.28 7.74 -2.51
N PHE A 218 -13.42 7.90 -1.82
CA PHE A 218 -14.45 8.83 -2.28
C PHE A 218 -13.91 10.27 -2.32
N ASP A 219 -13.20 10.69 -1.29
CA ASP A 219 -12.58 12.00 -1.22
C ASP A 219 -11.21 11.97 -1.91
N SER A 220 -11.24 11.97 -3.24
CA SER A 220 -10.04 11.89 -4.10
C SER A 220 -10.18 12.73 -5.37
N ALA A 221 -9.04 13.06 -5.95
CA ALA A 221 -8.98 13.70 -7.25
C ALA A 221 -9.61 12.82 -8.36
N ASP A 222 -9.50 11.50 -8.22
CA ASP A 222 -10.05 10.55 -9.19
C ASP A 222 -11.58 10.64 -9.28
N THR A 223 -12.27 10.64 -8.14
CA THR A 223 -13.73 10.70 -8.09
C THR A 223 -14.28 12.08 -8.44
N TRP A 224 -13.58 13.14 -8.04
CA TRP A 224 -13.96 14.51 -8.40
C TRP A 224 -13.73 14.80 -9.89
N ALA A 225 -12.62 14.32 -10.45
CA ALA A 225 -12.28 14.62 -11.84
C ALA A 225 -13.10 13.82 -12.87
N ALA A 226 -13.52 12.60 -12.53
CA ALA A 226 -14.21 11.71 -13.45
C ALA A 226 -15.31 10.89 -12.73
N PRO A 227 -16.36 11.55 -12.20
CA PRO A 227 -17.43 10.90 -11.45
C PRO A 227 -18.19 9.86 -12.26
N GLU A 228 -18.21 9.95 -13.59
CA GLU A 228 -18.83 8.99 -14.50
C GLU A 228 -18.21 7.57 -14.46
N MET A 229 -17.03 7.44 -13.88
CA MET A 229 -16.39 6.12 -13.67
C MET A 229 -16.99 5.34 -12.51
N PHE A 230 -17.86 5.96 -11.71
CA PHE A 230 -18.38 5.41 -10.46
C PHE A 230 -19.90 5.36 -10.45
N GLN A 231 -20.45 4.53 -9.58
CA GLN A 231 -21.90 4.41 -9.37
C GLN A 231 -22.42 5.60 -8.53
N PHE A 232 -22.39 6.79 -9.10
CA PHE A 232 -22.91 8.01 -8.48
C PHE A 232 -24.31 8.35 -8.96
N ASP A 233 -25.04 9.11 -8.15
CA ASP A 233 -26.30 9.72 -8.51
C ASP A 233 -26.10 11.07 -9.25
N GLU A 234 -27.19 11.76 -9.54
CA GLU A 234 -27.17 13.06 -10.24
C GLU A 234 -26.52 14.19 -9.42
N LYS A 235 -26.28 13.97 -8.13
CA LYS A 235 -25.59 14.91 -7.22
C LYS A 235 -24.13 14.53 -6.98
N ASN A 236 -23.63 13.54 -7.69
CA ASN A 236 -22.32 12.95 -7.49
C ASN A 236 -22.13 12.33 -6.08
N GLU A 237 -23.21 11.81 -5.47
CA GLU A 237 -23.11 11.01 -4.27
C GLU A 237 -23.13 9.51 -4.62
N PRO A 238 -22.43 8.65 -3.85
CA PRO A 238 -22.45 7.22 -4.10
C PRO A 238 -23.88 6.65 -3.97
N LYS A 239 -24.29 5.80 -4.90
CA LYS A 239 -25.52 4.99 -4.76
C LYS A 239 -25.31 3.85 -3.78
N ALA A 240 -24.10 3.27 -3.83
CA ALA A 240 -23.65 2.22 -2.95
C ALA A 240 -22.13 2.34 -2.76
N VAL A 241 -21.61 1.66 -1.74
CA VAL A 241 -20.18 1.65 -1.39
C VAL A 241 -19.67 0.22 -1.21
N ALA A 242 -18.36 0.08 -1.30
CA ALA A 242 -17.67 -1.19 -1.16
C ALA A 242 -17.55 -1.63 0.31
N GLY A 243 -17.43 -2.92 0.50
CA GLY A 243 -17.16 -3.57 1.77
C GLY A 243 -17.10 -5.09 1.66
N CYS A 244 -17.21 -5.75 2.80
CA CYS A 244 -17.33 -7.21 2.89
C CYS A 244 -18.54 -7.60 3.74
N PRO A 245 -19.20 -8.73 3.45
CA PRO A 245 -20.32 -9.22 4.24
C PRO A 245 -19.88 -9.60 5.68
N PRO A 246 -20.83 -9.77 6.59
CA PRO A 246 -20.59 -10.42 7.88
C PRO A 246 -19.91 -11.78 7.72
N ASP A 247 -18.91 -12.04 8.54
CA ASP A 247 -18.14 -13.28 8.55
C ASP A 247 -17.74 -13.68 9.99
N GLY A 248 -16.87 -14.67 10.13
CA GLY A 248 -16.36 -15.12 11.43
C GLY A 248 -15.46 -14.10 12.14
N PHE A 249 -14.97 -13.07 11.44
CA PHE A 249 -14.10 -12.02 11.98
C PHE A 249 -14.87 -10.74 12.31
N SER A 250 -15.97 -10.45 11.58
CA SER A 250 -16.80 -9.28 11.79
C SER A 250 -18.28 -9.62 11.69
N ALA A 251 -18.99 -9.57 12.82
CA ALA A 251 -20.43 -9.88 12.90
C ALA A 251 -21.31 -8.94 12.06
N THR A 252 -20.85 -7.72 11.78
CA THR A 252 -21.55 -6.69 10.98
C THR A 252 -20.93 -6.49 9.61
N GLY A 253 -19.92 -7.30 9.26
CA GLY A 253 -19.12 -7.13 8.07
C GLY A 253 -18.18 -5.93 8.14
N GLN A 254 -17.60 -5.56 7.01
CA GLN A 254 -16.70 -4.40 6.89
C GLN A 254 -17.30 -3.39 5.90
N LEU A 255 -17.56 -2.19 6.37
CA LEU A 255 -17.96 -1.06 5.54
C LEU A 255 -16.73 -0.20 5.23
N TRP A 256 -16.23 -0.28 3.99
CA TRP A 256 -15.02 0.47 3.60
C TRP A 256 -15.33 1.89 3.12
N GLY A 257 -16.54 2.11 2.62
CA GLY A 257 -17.01 3.44 2.19
C GLY A 257 -16.45 3.91 0.84
N ASN A 258 -15.65 3.10 0.15
CA ASN A 258 -15.14 3.42 -1.18
C ASN A 258 -16.27 3.36 -2.21
N PRO A 259 -16.33 4.27 -3.20
CA PRO A 259 -17.32 4.20 -4.27
C PRO A 259 -17.10 2.97 -5.16
N LEU A 260 -18.20 2.44 -5.67
CA LEU A 260 -18.17 1.31 -6.60
C LEU A 260 -17.98 1.83 -8.04
N TYR A 261 -17.23 1.07 -8.85
CA TYR A 261 -17.04 1.39 -10.26
C TYR A 261 -18.30 1.15 -11.08
N ASP A 262 -18.58 2.02 -12.04
CA ASP A 262 -19.51 1.74 -13.14
C ASP A 262 -18.81 0.86 -14.21
N TRP A 263 -18.89 -0.44 -14.02
CA TRP A 263 -18.21 -1.39 -14.92
C TRP A 263 -18.75 -1.37 -16.36
N GLU A 264 -19.99 -0.94 -16.59
CA GLU A 264 -20.53 -0.74 -17.92
C GLU A 264 -19.84 0.45 -18.62
N TYR A 265 -19.64 1.54 -17.89
CA TYR A 265 -18.86 2.68 -18.38
C TYR A 265 -17.43 2.27 -18.71
N HIS A 266 -16.75 1.56 -17.78
CA HIS A 266 -15.39 1.09 -18.01
C HIS A 266 -15.27 0.15 -19.21
N LYS A 267 -16.22 -0.77 -19.39
CA LYS A 267 -16.26 -1.65 -20.54
C LYS A 267 -16.47 -0.87 -21.85
N LYS A 268 -17.40 0.08 -21.85
CA LYS A 268 -17.70 0.93 -23.00
C LYS A 268 -16.51 1.79 -23.42
N THR A 269 -15.68 2.23 -22.48
CA THR A 269 -14.46 2.99 -22.73
C THR A 269 -13.22 2.12 -22.92
N GLY A 270 -13.38 0.78 -23.07
CA GLY A 270 -12.29 -0.17 -23.27
C GLY A 270 -11.34 -0.29 -22.09
N TYR A 271 -11.82 -0.05 -20.87
CA TYR A 271 -11.06 -0.09 -19.62
C TYR A 271 -9.85 0.85 -19.60
N GLN A 272 -9.86 1.94 -20.37
CA GLN A 272 -8.70 2.84 -20.54
C GLN A 272 -8.14 3.36 -19.21
N TRP A 273 -9.00 3.71 -18.26
CA TRP A 273 -8.54 4.19 -16.96
C TRP A 273 -7.76 3.11 -16.19
N TRP A 274 -8.24 1.85 -16.20
CA TRP A 274 -7.56 0.73 -15.57
C TRP A 274 -6.24 0.39 -16.26
N ILE A 275 -6.20 0.43 -17.59
CA ILE A 275 -4.97 0.24 -18.37
C ILE A 275 -3.95 1.28 -17.94
N ARG A 276 -4.32 2.55 -17.90
CA ARG A 276 -3.44 3.64 -17.46
C ARG A 276 -3.01 3.48 -16.01
N ARG A 277 -3.92 3.08 -15.10
CA ARG A 277 -3.61 2.84 -13.69
C ARG A 277 -2.55 1.77 -13.54
N ILE A 278 -2.70 0.63 -14.18
CA ILE A 278 -1.76 -0.48 -14.12
C ILE A 278 -0.43 -0.13 -14.81
N GLU A 279 -0.46 0.51 -15.97
CA GLU A 279 0.75 1.01 -16.63
C GLU A 279 1.54 1.94 -15.70
N TYR A 280 0.84 2.85 -15.02
CA TYR A 280 1.48 3.80 -14.11
C TYR A 280 2.08 3.13 -12.87
N CYS A 281 1.48 2.06 -12.37
CA CYS A 281 2.06 1.27 -11.28
C CYS A 281 3.46 0.75 -11.64
N PHE A 282 3.74 0.40 -12.91
CA PHE A 282 5.06 -0.10 -13.32
C PHE A 282 6.12 1.00 -13.47
N LYS A 283 5.75 2.28 -13.43
CA LYS A 283 6.72 3.36 -13.20
C LYS A 283 7.21 3.35 -11.75
N LEU A 284 6.31 3.01 -10.81
CA LEU A 284 6.61 2.98 -9.37
C LEU A 284 7.21 1.65 -8.90
N TYR A 285 6.72 0.52 -9.42
CA TYR A 285 7.00 -0.82 -8.90
C TYR A 285 7.50 -1.76 -10.01
N ASP A 286 8.11 -2.87 -9.62
CA ASP A 286 8.49 -3.93 -10.55
C ASP A 286 7.41 -5.04 -10.60
N ILE A 287 6.69 -5.23 -9.51
CA ILE A 287 5.57 -6.16 -9.37
C ILE A 287 4.48 -5.44 -8.60
N VAL A 288 3.21 -5.69 -8.92
CA VAL A 288 2.07 -5.05 -8.25
C VAL A 288 1.19 -6.10 -7.58
N ARG A 289 1.01 -6.00 -6.26
CA ARG A 289 -0.05 -6.72 -5.55
C ARG A 289 -1.34 -5.93 -5.70
N ILE A 290 -2.40 -6.56 -6.17
CA ILE A 290 -3.73 -5.94 -6.21
C ILE A 290 -4.53 -6.49 -5.04
N ASP A 291 -4.85 -5.59 -4.12
CA ASP A 291 -5.66 -5.88 -2.94
C ASP A 291 -7.12 -6.15 -3.31
N HIS A 292 -7.75 -7.09 -2.59
CA HIS A 292 -9.13 -7.53 -2.80
C HIS A 292 -9.46 -7.94 -4.25
N PHE A 293 -8.62 -8.81 -4.83
CA PHE A 293 -8.72 -9.23 -6.23
C PHE A 293 -10.08 -9.89 -6.60
N ARG A 294 -10.74 -10.52 -5.62
CA ARG A 294 -12.09 -11.09 -5.84
C ARG A 294 -13.09 -10.06 -6.35
N GLY A 295 -12.94 -8.78 -5.98
CA GLY A 295 -13.83 -7.69 -6.39
C GLY A 295 -13.93 -7.50 -7.91
N PHE A 296 -12.97 -8.02 -8.68
CA PHE A 296 -13.08 -8.05 -10.15
C PHE A 296 -14.02 -9.14 -10.67
N TYR A 297 -14.28 -10.20 -9.91
CA TYR A 297 -15.28 -11.20 -10.27
C TYR A 297 -16.65 -10.85 -9.72
N GLU A 298 -16.70 -10.61 -8.41
CA GLU A 298 -17.89 -10.18 -7.68
C GLU A 298 -17.49 -9.26 -6.54
N TYR A 299 -18.20 -8.16 -6.40
CA TYR A 299 -17.96 -7.17 -5.35
C TYR A 299 -19.20 -7.04 -4.46
N TYR A 300 -18.95 -6.67 -3.20
CA TYR A 300 -20.03 -6.51 -2.22
C TYR A 300 -20.48 -5.05 -2.21
N SER A 301 -21.74 -4.84 -2.57
CA SER A 301 -22.41 -3.55 -2.73
C SER A 301 -23.28 -3.26 -1.51
N ILE A 302 -22.95 -2.19 -0.77
CA ILE A 302 -23.66 -1.79 0.43
C ILE A 302 -24.37 -0.47 0.12
N PRO A 303 -25.70 -0.33 0.39
CA PRO A 303 -26.42 0.92 0.16
C PRO A 303 -25.72 2.10 0.84
N TYR A 304 -25.55 3.21 0.12
CA TYR A 304 -24.92 4.39 0.70
C TYR A 304 -25.76 4.95 1.86
N GLY A 305 -25.11 5.22 2.99
CA GLY A 305 -25.77 5.69 4.21
C GLY A 305 -26.05 4.60 5.24
N ASP A 306 -25.87 3.33 4.91
CA ASP A 306 -25.93 2.25 5.90
C ASP A 306 -24.76 2.36 6.88
N GLU A 307 -25.01 2.04 8.15
CA GLU A 307 -24.00 2.08 9.21
C GLU A 307 -23.14 0.82 9.28
N THR A 308 -23.62 -0.28 8.69
CA THR A 308 -22.96 -1.60 8.69
C THR A 308 -23.05 -2.25 7.32
N ALA A 309 -22.29 -3.33 7.12
CA ALA A 309 -22.30 -4.09 5.87
C ALA A 309 -23.35 -5.21 5.82
N GLU A 310 -24.24 -5.31 6.82
CA GLU A 310 -25.18 -6.44 6.95
C GLU A 310 -26.20 -6.54 5.81
N PHE A 311 -26.58 -5.44 5.20
CA PHE A 311 -27.65 -5.37 4.19
C PHE A 311 -27.13 -5.24 2.75
N GLY A 312 -25.83 -5.44 2.56
CA GLY A 312 -25.24 -5.46 1.23
C GLY A 312 -25.58 -6.72 0.43
N HIS A 313 -25.21 -6.71 -0.84
CA HIS A 313 -25.39 -7.85 -1.73
C HIS A 313 -24.22 -7.95 -2.73
N TRP A 314 -24.04 -9.15 -3.29
CA TRP A 314 -23.02 -9.38 -4.29
C TRP A 314 -23.47 -8.93 -5.69
N GLU A 315 -22.59 -8.21 -6.38
CA GLU A 315 -22.76 -7.81 -7.78
C GLU A 315 -21.59 -8.31 -8.61
N LYS A 316 -21.82 -8.49 -9.93
CA LYS A 316 -20.78 -8.98 -10.83
C LYS A 316 -19.82 -7.87 -11.23
N GLY A 317 -18.53 -8.17 -11.12
CA GLY A 317 -17.45 -7.35 -11.64
C GLY A 317 -17.17 -7.62 -13.13
N PRO A 318 -16.12 -7.00 -13.69
CA PRO A 318 -15.75 -7.10 -15.11
C PRO A 318 -15.19 -8.49 -15.48
N GLY A 319 -14.79 -9.30 -14.50
CA GLY A 319 -14.23 -10.62 -14.71
C GLY A 319 -12.99 -10.60 -15.59
N ILE A 320 -12.85 -11.62 -16.43
CA ILE A 320 -11.69 -11.79 -17.30
C ILE A 320 -11.58 -10.73 -18.41
N ASP A 321 -12.68 -10.03 -18.75
CA ASP A 321 -12.70 -9.01 -19.81
C ASP A 321 -11.69 -7.90 -19.53
N LEU A 322 -11.62 -7.44 -18.29
CA LEU A 322 -10.63 -6.42 -17.87
C LEU A 322 -9.20 -6.92 -18.08
N PHE A 323 -8.90 -8.13 -17.64
CA PHE A 323 -7.53 -8.67 -17.72
C PHE A 323 -7.12 -8.99 -19.16
N ASN A 324 -8.06 -9.34 -20.02
CA ASN A 324 -7.81 -9.47 -21.45
C ASN A 324 -7.47 -8.11 -22.08
N ALA A 325 -8.19 -7.04 -21.71
CA ALA A 325 -7.89 -5.69 -22.18
C ALA A 325 -6.51 -5.20 -21.67
N LEU A 326 -6.17 -5.46 -20.40
CA LEU A 326 -4.85 -5.18 -19.84
C LEU A 326 -3.75 -5.92 -20.59
N LYS A 327 -3.92 -7.20 -20.85
CA LYS A 327 -2.96 -8.03 -21.59
C LYS A 327 -2.79 -7.59 -23.04
N GLU A 328 -3.87 -7.19 -23.70
CA GLU A 328 -3.83 -6.67 -25.07
C GLU A 328 -3.06 -5.34 -25.14
N ALA A 329 -3.25 -4.46 -24.17
CA ALA A 329 -2.65 -3.14 -24.15
C ALA A 329 -1.20 -3.13 -23.64
N LEU A 330 -0.89 -3.91 -22.59
CA LEU A 330 0.37 -3.83 -21.83
C LEU A 330 1.24 -5.10 -21.96
N GLY A 331 0.71 -6.18 -22.57
CA GLY A 331 1.35 -7.48 -22.56
C GLY A 331 1.21 -8.21 -21.22
N GLU A 332 2.12 -9.16 -20.94
CA GLU A 332 2.14 -9.84 -19.64
C GLU A 332 2.70 -8.91 -18.57
N VAL A 333 1.91 -8.66 -17.54
CA VAL A 333 2.27 -7.79 -16.42
C VAL A 333 2.47 -8.60 -15.13
N PRO A 334 3.53 -8.31 -14.35
CA PRO A 334 3.82 -9.02 -13.10
C PRO A 334 2.88 -8.55 -11.98
N VAL A 335 1.77 -9.24 -11.81
CA VAL A 335 0.75 -8.97 -10.80
C VAL A 335 0.67 -10.13 -9.81
N ILE A 336 0.44 -9.82 -8.53
CA ILE A 336 0.05 -10.75 -7.47
C ILE A 336 -1.42 -10.47 -7.16
N ALA A 337 -2.25 -11.51 -7.20
CA ALA A 337 -3.66 -11.42 -6.85
C ALA A 337 -3.83 -11.69 -5.34
N GLU A 338 -4.37 -10.71 -4.60
CA GLU A 338 -4.80 -10.99 -3.23
C GLU A 338 -6.13 -11.75 -3.27
N ASP A 339 -6.04 -13.06 -3.05
CA ASP A 339 -7.12 -14.02 -3.05
C ASP A 339 -7.32 -14.64 -1.66
N LEU A 340 -7.33 -13.81 -0.62
CA LEU A 340 -7.53 -14.23 0.75
C LEU A 340 -9.02 -14.25 1.15
N GLY A 341 -9.34 -14.92 2.25
CA GLY A 341 -10.70 -15.02 2.78
C GLY A 341 -11.53 -16.11 2.12
N PHE A 342 -12.85 -15.96 2.21
CA PHE A 342 -13.78 -16.94 1.65
C PHE A 342 -13.91 -16.79 0.14
N LEU A 343 -13.40 -17.77 -0.60
CA LEU A 343 -13.36 -17.76 -2.06
C LEU A 343 -14.37 -18.74 -2.65
N THR A 344 -15.11 -18.28 -3.67
CA THR A 344 -15.95 -19.16 -4.49
C THR A 344 -15.10 -19.85 -5.57
N PRO A 345 -15.52 -21.04 -6.08
CA PRO A 345 -14.81 -21.69 -7.18
C PRO A 345 -14.62 -20.80 -8.41
N THR A 346 -15.53 -19.87 -8.63
CA THR A 346 -15.48 -18.92 -9.76
C THR A 346 -14.44 -17.83 -9.59
N VAL A 347 -14.22 -17.34 -8.36
CA VAL A 347 -13.11 -16.42 -8.06
C VAL A 347 -11.77 -17.11 -8.24
N LEU A 348 -11.63 -18.35 -7.73
CA LEU A 348 -10.43 -19.16 -7.93
C LEU A 348 -10.16 -19.43 -9.43
N GLN A 349 -11.22 -19.61 -10.22
CA GLN A 349 -11.09 -19.78 -11.67
C GLN A 349 -10.58 -18.48 -12.33
N LEU A 350 -11.07 -17.30 -11.92
CA LEU A 350 -10.55 -16.02 -12.44
C LEU A 350 -9.05 -15.88 -12.16
N VAL A 351 -8.60 -16.13 -10.93
CA VAL A 351 -7.16 -16.07 -10.59
C VAL A 351 -6.35 -17.04 -11.47
N LYS A 352 -6.87 -18.25 -11.67
CA LYS A 352 -6.23 -19.24 -12.55
C LYS A 352 -6.19 -18.82 -14.01
N ASP A 353 -7.26 -18.20 -14.53
CA ASP A 353 -7.37 -17.76 -15.92
C ASP A 353 -6.45 -16.58 -16.22
N THR A 354 -6.18 -15.71 -15.24
CA THR A 354 -5.18 -14.63 -15.37
C THR A 354 -3.75 -15.15 -15.32
N GLY A 355 -3.51 -16.32 -14.72
CA GLY A 355 -2.18 -16.88 -14.47
C GLY A 355 -1.41 -16.18 -13.36
N TYR A 356 -2.01 -15.22 -12.67
CA TYR A 356 -1.37 -14.51 -11.57
C TYR A 356 -1.19 -15.42 -10.34
N PRO A 357 -0.06 -15.31 -9.60
CA PRO A 357 0.06 -15.98 -8.32
C PRO A 357 -0.93 -15.42 -7.31
N GLY A 358 -1.64 -16.31 -6.61
CA GLY A 358 -2.42 -15.99 -5.42
C GLY A 358 -1.55 -15.96 -4.16
N MET A 359 -2.15 -15.68 -3.04
CA MET A 359 -1.47 -15.54 -1.75
C MET A 359 -1.79 -16.71 -0.81
N LYS A 360 -0.82 -17.06 0.04
CA LYS A 360 -0.97 -18.01 1.14
C LYS A 360 -0.39 -17.40 2.41
N VAL A 361 -1.16 -17.43 3.50
CA VAL A 361 -0.79 -16.85 4.80
C VAL A 361 -0.76 -17.93 5.86
N LEU A 362 0.40 -18.13 6.51
CA LEU A 362 0.59 -19.19 7.48
C LEU A 362 -0.29 -19.04 8.73
N GLU A 363 -0.56 -17.83 9.16
CA GLU A 363 -1.45 -17.60 10.31
C GLU A 363 -2.87 -18.13 10.09
N PHE A 364 -3.31 -18.28 8.84
CA PHE A 364 -4.61 -18.87 8.51
C PHE A 364 -4.59 -20.40 8.43
N ALA A 365 -3.42 -21.02 8.59
CA ALA A 365 -3.27 -22.46 8.38
C ALA A 365 -3.72 -23.32 9.56
N PHE A 366 -3.75 -22.77 10.77
CA PHE A 366 -3.79 -23.56 12.01
C PHE A 366 -5.14 -23.45 12.74
N ASP A 367 -6.25 -23.53 12.00
CA ASP A 367 -7.57 -23.76 12.56
C ASP A 367 -7.79 -25.27 12.71
N SER A 368 -7.84 -25.75 13.95
CA SER A 368 -7.96 -27.18 14.26
C SER A 368 -9.35 -27.77 13.94
N ARG A 369 -10.32 -26.95 13.55
CA ARG A 369 -11.70 -27.34 13.29
C ARG A 369 -11.94 -27.82 11.86
N GLU A 370 -11.04 -27.46 10.91
CA GLU A 370 -11.21 -27.76 9.49
C GLU A 370 -9.87 -28.01 8.78
N GLU A 371 -9.96 -28.65 7.60
CA GLU A 371 -8.81 -28.76 6.71
C GLU A 371 -8.51 -27.38 6.10
N SER A 372 -7.23 -27.01 6.04
CA SER A 372 -6.81 -25.68 5.58
C SER A 372 -5.95 -25.76 4.31
N ASP A 373 -6.36 -25.03 3.29
CA ASP A 373 -5.59 -24.81 2.06
C ASP A 373 -4.36 -23.86 2.30
N TYR A 374 -4.20 -23.37 3.51
CA TYR A 374 -3.07 -22.54 3.91
C TYR A 374 -1.91 -23.33 4.55
N LEU A 375 -2.05 -24.65 4.66
CA LEU A 375 -0.94 -25.51 5.12
C LEU A 375 0.12 -25.66 4.03
N PRO A 376 1.42 -25.52 4.33
CA PRO A 376 2.51 -25.50 3.35
C PRO A 376 2.54 -26.69 2.37
N HIS A 377 2.07 -27.86 2.75
CA HIS A 377 2.05 -29.05 1.89
C HIS A 377 0.93 -29.05 0.84
N THR A 378 -0.06 -28.12 0.96
CA THR A 378 -1.19 -28.01 0.01
C THR A 378 -0.95 -26.97 -1.07
N TYR A 379 0.10 -26.16 -0.97
CA TYR A 379 0.31 -25.01 -1.86
C TYR A 379 0.49 -25.41 -3.33
N PRO A 380 -0.07 -24.64 -4.27
CA PRO A 380 0.41 -24.63 -5.64
C PRO A 380 1.80 -23.97 -5.69
N ARG A 381 2.57 -24.27 -6.74
CA ARG A 381 3.88 -23.59 -6.91
C ARG A 381 3.73 -22.11 -7.23
N ASN A 382 2.79 -21.79 -8.13
CA ASN A 382 2.52 -20.39 -8.52
C ASN A 382 1.70 -19.68 -7.44
N CYS A 383 2.34 -19.38 -6.31
CA CYS A 383 1.76 -18.58 -5.25
C CYS A 383 2.87 -17.82 -4.48
N VAL A 384 2.44 -16.84 -3.72
CA VAL A 384 3.27 -16.10 -2.76
C VAL A 384 2.86 -16.48 -1.36
N VAL A 385 3.80 -17.03 -0.57
CA VAL A 385 3.56 -17.37 0.83
C VAL A 385 4.06 -16.28 1.74
N TYR A 386 3.28 -15.97 2.76
CA TYR A 386 3.57 -15.04 3.86
C TYR A 386 3.51 -15.78 5.19
N THR A 387 4.26 -15.34 6.20
CA THR A 387 3.96 -15.73 7.60
C THR A 387 2.69 -15.05 8.07
N GLY A 388 2.59 -13.76 7.90
CA GLY A 388 1.44 -12.87 8.00
C GLY A 388 1.61 -11.72 7.02
N THR A 389 0.57 -10.90 6.80
CA THR A 389 0.61 -9.66 6.02
C THR A 389 0.66 -8.44 6.94
N HIS A 390 0.56 -7.23 6.38
CA HIS A 390 0.42 -6.00 7.17
C HIS A 390 -0.90 -5.91 7.95
N ASP A 391 -1.90 -6.70 7.59
CA ASP A 391 -3.21 -6.77 8.26
C ASP A 391 -3.28 -7.81 9.37
N ASN A 392 -2.33 -8.74 9.38
CA ASN A 392 -2.24 -9.77 10.40
C ASN A 392 -1.54 -9.25 11.65
N GLU A 393 -1.64 -10.03 12.72
CA GLU A 393 -0.79 -9.87 13.88
C GLU A 393 0.66 -10.25 13.51
N THR A 394 1.65 -9.97 14.33
CA THR A 394 2.95 -10.61 14.20
C THR A 394 2.85 -12.08 14.59
N VAL A 395 3.68 -12.95 14.03
CA VAL A 395 3.68 -14.37 14.38
C VAL A 395 3.83 -14.56 15.91
N SER A 396 4.68 -13.76 16.57
CA SER A 396 4.87 -13.83 18.01
C SER A 396 3.61 -13.45 18.78
N GLY A 397 2.92 -12.39 18.38
CA GLY A 397 1.66 -11.94 18.99
C GLY A 397 0.53 -12.95 18.75
N TRP A 398 0.35 -13.35 17.50
CA TRP A 398 -0.67 -14.30 17.08
C TRP A 398 -0.51 -15.67 17.78
N TYR A 399 0.69 -16.24 17.83
CA TYR A 399 0.93 -17.53 18.45
C TYR A 399 0.58 -17.53 19.95
N LYS A 400 0.83 -16.42 20.66
CA LYS A 400 0.48 -16.27 22.08
C LYS A 400 -1.04 -16.26 22.32
N GLU A 401 -1.81 -15.77 21.35
CA GLU A 401 -3.26 -15.64 21.46
C GLU A 401 -4.03 -16.87 20.95
N LEU A 402 -3.33 -17.86 20.35
CA LEU A 402 -3.96 -19.13 19.96
C LEU A 402 -4.58 -19.85 21.14
N ASN A 403 -5.78 -20.40 20.92
CA ASN A 403 -6.36 -21.34 21.87
C ASN A 403 -5.53 -22.64 21.92
N ASP A 404 -5.73 -23.44 22.95
CA ASP A 404 -4.91 -24.64 23.23
C ASP A 404 -4.96 -25.66 22.07
N GLN A 405 -6.08 -25.81 21.38
CA GLN A 405 -6.25 -26.77 20.28
C GLN A 405 -5.49 -26.34 19.04
N ASP A 406 -5.63 -25.09 18.64
CA ASP A 406 -4.95 -24.51 17.46
C ASP A 406 -3.44 -24.40 17.71
N ARG A 407 -3.06 -24.03 18.94
CA ARG A 407 -1.65 -24.03 19.36
C ARG A 407 -1.05 -25.43 19.28
N LYS A 408 -1.75 -26.43 19.80
CA LYS A 408 -1.30 -27.81 19.71
C LYS A 408 -1.18 -28.28 18.28
N PHE A 409 -2.11 -27.87 17.40
CA PHE A 409 -2.02 -28.18 15.97
C PHE A 409 -0.77 -27.56 15.32
N ALA A 410 -0.49 -26.30 15.60
CA ALA A 410 0.74 -25.64 15.13
C ALA A 410 2.00 -26.31 15.68
N ASP A 411 2.02 -26.67 16.96
CA ASP A 411 3.13 -27.37 17.62
C ASP A 411 3.40 -28.74 16.99
N ASP A 412 2.34 -29.53 16.76
CA ASP A 412 2.45 -30.84 16.11
C ASP A 412 2.96 -30.70 14.66
N TYR A 413 2.40 -29.75 13.89
CA TYR A 413 2.72 -29.59 12.49
C TYR A 413 4.16 -29.07 12.25
N LEU A 414 4.59 -28.09 13.04
CA LEU A 414 5.90 -27.44 12.93
C LEU A 414 6.95 -28.06 13.85
N ASN A 415 6.60 -29.05 14.67
CA ASN A 415 7.46 -29.67 15.66
C ASN A 415 8.11 -28.63 16.62
N LEU A 416 7.26 -27.81 17.26
CA LEU A 416 7.70 -26.72 18.13
C LEU A 416 8.01 -27.14 19.58
N TYR A 417 7.81 -28.40 19.91
CA TYR A 417 8.04 -28.91 21.27
C TYR A 417 9.46 -28.69 21.78
N GLY A 418 9.57 -28.06 22.97
CA GLY A 418 10.87 -27.73 23.55
C GLY A 418 11.57 -26.50 22.96
N ARG A 419 10.95 -25.81 21.96
CA ARG A 419 11.44 -24.51 21.50
C ARG A 419 11.16 -23.47 22.56
N LYS A 420 12.04 -22.48 22.64
CA LYS A 420 11.79 -21.27 23.41
C LYS A 420 10.85 -20.33 22.63
N GLU A 421 10.11 -19.53 23.38
CA GLU A 421 9.13 -18.61 22.78
C GLU A 421 9.76 -17.66 21.74
N GLU A 422 10.95 -17.14 22.02
CA GLU A 422 11.69 -16.27 21.11
C GLU A 422 12.18 -16.96 19.81
N GLU A 423 12.13 -18.29 19.75
CA GLU A 423 12.51 -19.08 18.56
C GLU A 423 11.32 -19.35 17.64
N ILE A 424 10.08 -19.28 18.16
CA ILE A 424 8.86 -19.65 17.45
C ILE A 424 8.67 -18.88 16.12
N PRO A 425 8.78 -17.53 16.07
CA PRO A 425 8.60 -16.81 14.80
C PRO A 425 9.52 -17.31 13.69
N MET A 426 10.75 -17.66 14.04
CA MET A 426 11.73 -18.15 13.06
C MET A 426 11.40 -19.55 12.53
N GLU A 427 10.65 -20.38 13.27
CA GLU A 427 10.17 -21.67 12.75
C GLU A 427 9.01 -21.49 11.76
N PHE A 428 8.15 -20.49 11.92
CA PHE A 428 7.16 -20.09 10.93
C PHE A 428 7.84 -19.53 9.67
N VAL A 429 8.85 -18.69 9.83
CA VAL A 429 9.69 -18.23 8.70
C VAL A 429 10.31 -19.43 7.98
N ARG A 430 10.82 -20.41 8.70
CA ARG A 430 11.37 -21.65 8.13
C ARG A 430 10.30 -22.41 7.33
N ALA A 431 9.09 -22.54 7.86
CA ALA A 431 7.97 -23.20 7.17
C ALA A 431 7.64 -22.52 5.85
N ALA A 432 7.52 -21.17 5.85
CA ALA A 432 7.30 -20.38 4.64
C ALA A 432 8.41 -20.58 3.61
N LEU A 433 9.67 -20.46 4.02
CA LEU A 433 10.83 -20.60 3.12
C LEU A 433 10.98 -22.04 2.59
N SER A 434 10.62 -23.06 3.35
CA SER A 434 10.73 -24.47 2.95
C SER A 434 9.56 -24.92 2.06
N SER A 435 8.43 -24.19 2.03
CA SER A 435 7.26 -24.52 1.22
C SER A 435 7.58 -24.60 -0.28
N VAL A 436 6.67 -25.17 -1.07
CA VAL A 436 6.81 -25.28 -2.52
C VAL A 436 6.50 -23.99 -3.27
N ALA A 437 5.96 -22.98 -2.61
CA ALA A 437 5.66 -21.67 -3.20
C ALA A 437 6.87 -21.09 -3.93
N ASP A 438 6.67 -20.53 -5.12
CA ASP A 438 7.78 -19.93 -5.88
C ASP A 438 8.29 -18.65 -5.19
N THR A 439 7.41 -17.90 -4.53
CA THR A 439 7.80 -16.69 -3.79
C THR A 439 7.44 -16.79 -2.30
N ALA A 440 8.31 -16.32 -1.42
CA ALA A 440 8.05 -16.18 0.01
C ALA A 440 8.37 -14.76 0.46
N ILE A 441 7.41 -14.08 1.08
CA ILE A 441 7.58 -12.72 1.60
C ILE A 441 7.34 -12.75 3.10
N ILE A 442 8.29 -12.24 3.86
CA ILE A 442 8.26 -12.28 5.33
C ILE A 442 8.24 -10.85 5.88
N PRO A 443 7.28 -10.48 6.74
CA PRO A 443 7.33 -9.22 7.49
C PRO A 443 8.62 -9.12 8.30
N VAL A 444 9.24 -7.94 8.30
CA VAL A 444 10.48 -7.72 9.07
C VAL A 444 10.27 -8.01 10.56
N GLN A 445 9.08 -7.73 11.08
CA GLN A 445 8.72 -7.99 12.48
C GLN A 445 8.90 -9.46 12.86
N ASP A 446 8.59 -10.39 11.96
CA ASP A 446 8.71 -11.84 12.24
C ASP A 446 10.17 -12.29 12.24
N TYR A 447 11.03 -11.69 11.41
CA TYR A 447 12.48 -11.89 11.51
C TYR A 447 13.05 -11.35 12.81
N LEU A 448 12.52 -10.22 13.30
CA LEU A 448 12.92 -9.59 14.56
C LEU A 448 12.31 -10.28 15.80
N GLY A 449 11.29 -11.13 15.63
CA GLY A 449 10.57 -11.81 16.70
C GLY A 449 9.74 -10.86 17.57
N LEU A 450 9.27 -9.73 17.00
CA LEU A 450 8.50 -8.72 17.72
C LEU A 450 7.06 -9.18 17.97
N GLY A 451 6.48 -8.70 19.06
CA GLY A 451 5.10 -8.98 19.45
C GLY A 451 4.09 -7.99 18.86
N LYS A 452 2.88 -8.00 19.42
CA LYS A 452 1.75 -7.21 18.94
C LYS A 452 1.97 -5.70 18.92
N GLU A 453 2.93 -5.20 19.66
CA GLU A 453 3.34 -3.80 19.65
C GLU A 453 3.91 -3.37 18.29
N ALA A 454 4.33 -4.33 17.47
CA ALA A 454 4.87 -4.08 16.13
C ALA A 454 3.84 -4.34 15.01
N ARG A 455 2.59 -4.63 15.34
CA ARG A 455 1.52 -4.77 14.35
C ARG A 455 1.31 -3.48 13.58
N ILE A 456 1.13 -3.58 12.24
CA ILE A 456 0.96 -2.43 11.36
C ILE A 456 -0.50 -1.99 11.32
N ASN A 457 -1.41 -2.92 11.05
CA ASN A 457 -2.82 -2.63 10.90
C ASN A 457 -3.70 -3.68 11.61
N THR A 458 -4.77 -3.20 12.21
CA THR A 458 -5.88 -4.02 12.68
C THR A 458 -7.11 -3.62 11.87
N PRO A 459 -7.56 -4.45 10.91
CA PRO A 459 -8.70 -4.14 10.05
C PRO A 459 -9.93 -3.75 10.86
N SER A 460 -10.76 -2.87 10.30
CA SER A 460 -11.99 -2.36 10.92
C SER A 460 -11.79 -1.55 12.21
N THR A 461 -10.56 -1.06 12.48
CA THR A 461 -10.27 -0.16 13.61
C THR A 461 -9.69 1.17 13.17
N LEU A 462 -9.82 2.20 14.01
CA LEU A 462 -9.25 3.52 13.79
C LEU A 462 -8.25 3.89 14.89
N GLY A 463 -7.28 4.71 14.56
CA GLY A 463 -6.45 5.45 15.52
C GLY A 463 -5.06 4.91 15.81
N ASN A 464 -4.85 3.59 15.84
CA ASN A 464 -3.55 3.00 16.20
C ASN A 464 -2.85 2.26 15.05
N ASN A 465 -3.37 2.35 13.84
CA ASN A 465 -2.83 1.69 12.66
C ASN A 465 -1.77 2.52 11.95
N TRP A 466 -0.92 1.87 11.15
CA TRP A 466 0.05 2.48 10.23
C TRP A 466 1.17 3.27 10.91
N LYS A 467 1.41 3.05 12.21
CA LYS A 467 2.31 3.86 13.04
C LYS A 467 3.64 3.21 13.34
N TRP A 468 3.71 1.87 13.34
CA TRP A 468 4.92 1.17 13.78
C TRP A 468 6.12 1.46 12.87
N ARG A 469 7.29 1.65 13.49
CA ARG A 469 8.57 1.83 12.81
C ARG A 469 9.65 0.94 13.39
N MET A 470 10.48 0.41 12.51
CA MET A 470 11.72 -0.24 12.88
C MET A 470 12.71 0.79 13.43
N LEU A 471 13.49 0.43 14.42
CA LEU A 471 14.58 1.25 14.92
C LEU A 471 15.88 0.98 14.16
N GLU A 472 16.77 1.94 14.19
CA GLU A 472 18.09 1.77 13.59
C GLU A 472 18.89 0.66 14.27
N GLY A 473 19.54 -0.20 13.48
CA GLY A 473 20.36 -1.31 13.95
C GLY A 473 19.59 -2.56 14.44
N GLU A 474 18.27 -2.61 14.37
CA GLU A 474 17.52 -3.81 14.77
C GLU A 474 17.80 -5.01 13.86
N ILE A 475 18.00 -4.80 12.57
CA ILE A 475 18.52 -5.87 11.70
C ILE A 475 20.04 -5.91 11.82
N THR A 476 20.51 -6.74 12.76
CA THR A 476 21.95 -6.88 13.01
C THR A 476 22.65 -7.68 11.92
N PRO A 477 23.99 -7.56 11.77
CA PRO A 477 24.76 -8.41 10.86
C PRO A 477 24.57 -9.92 11.12
N GLU A 478 24.42 -10.31 12.39
CA GLU A 478 24.18 -11.72 12.80
C GLU A 478 22.82 -12.20 12.30
N LEU A 479 21.77 -11.36 12.42
CA LEU A 479 20.44 -11.67 11.91
C LEU A 479 20.47 -11.75 10.37
N THR A 480 21.09 -10.79 9.70
CA THR A 480 21.28 -10.78 8.24
C THR A 480 21.97 -12.07 7.77
N ALA A 481 23.06 -12.48 8.43
CA ALA A 481 23.75 -13.71 8.12
C ALA A 481 22.89 -14.97 8.39
N ARG A 482 22.06 -14.97 9.45
CA ARG A 482 21.08 -16.03 9.74
C ARG A 482 20.03 -16.14 8.64
N ILE A 483 19.44 -15.03 8.24
CA ILE A 483 18.47 -14.98 7.14
C ILE A 483 19.09 -15.52 5.86
N ARG A 484 20.28 -15.04 5.48
CA ARG A 484 20.98 -15.53 4.28
C ARG A 484 21.22 -17.04 4.30
N ARG A 485 21.61 -17.60 5.44
CA ARG A 485 21.79 -19.07 5.56
C ARG A 485 20.48 -19.81 5.32
N MET A 486 19.37 -19.33 5.86
CA MET A 486 18.06 -19.95 5.66
C MET A 486 17.60 -19.81 4.20
N THR A 487 17.75 -18.64 3.61
CA THR A 487 17.46 -18.37 2.20
C THR A 487 18.20 -19.33 1.29
N LYS A 488 19.51 -19.51 1.54
CA LYS A 488 20.36 -20.46 0.79
C LYS A 488 19.92 -21.91 1.01
N LEU A 489 19.63 -22.30 2.25
CA LEU A 489 19.25 -23.67 2.63
C LEU A 489 18.02 -24.15 1.85
N TYR A 490 17.05 -23.25 1.65
CA TYR A 490 15.80 -23.56 0.97
C TYR A 490 15.78 -23.20 -0.53
N GLY A 491 16.96 -22.92 -1.11
CA GLY A 491 17.14 -22.67 -2.55
C GLY A 491 16.39 -21.42 -3.04
N ARG A 492 16.40 -20.35 -2.21
CA ARG A 492 15.76 -19.05 -2.53
C ARG A 492 16.75 -17.90 -2.65
N LEU A 493 18.05 -18.20 -2.64
CA LEU A 493 19.09 -17.18 -2.74
C LEU A 493 19.02 -16.49 -4.11
N ALA A 494 18.89 -15.15 -4.10
CA ALA A 494 18.91 -14.30 -5.29
C ALA A 494 20.32 -14.18 -5.88
#